data_945a8c0173a04bf3678658b511bb4311
#
_entry.id   945a8c0173a04bf3678658b511bb4311
#
_cell.length_a   1.000
_cell.length_b   1.000
_cell.length_c   1.000
_cell.angle_alpha   90.00
_cell.angle_beta   90.00
_cell.angle_gamma   90.00
#
_symmetry.space_group_name_H-M   'P 1'
#
loop_
_entity.id
_entity.type
_entity.pdbx_description
1 polymer ?
#
loop_
_entity_poly.entity_id
_entity_poly.type
_entity_poly.pdbx_seq_one_letter_code
_entity_poly.pdbx_strand_id
1 'polypeptide(L)'
;MAQEGSIQLPAGTSYNLLVQTLDNMRNDYPELFHIDSYRVHYQRNQPDVAQSISPNYLCSAEEASALRKQLLETAQSWVDENPDPLALYERLVQNTTYSPDSMWQHAAVGALLYGEATCAGYAQAISLLYRLAGIPCATIIGEASDTSDETGLHAWNVTNFGFLDATWGAAFDGHVFHSNYAMGEADMSID
;
A
#
# COMPACT_ATOMS: atom_id res chain seq x y z
N MET A 1 3.68 -13.65 15.19
CA MET A 1 4.78 -12.81 15.73
C MET A 1 4.22 -12.03 16.92
N ALA A 2 4.99 -11.92 18.01
CA ALA A 2 4.57 -11.10 19.15
C ALA A 2 4.53 -9.61 18.73
N GLN A 3 3.54 -8.87 19.20
CA GLN A 3 3.48 -7.42 19.07
C GLN A 3 4.22 -6.80 20.24
N GLU A 4 5.32 -6.11 19.94
CA GLU A 4 6.12 -5.46 20.97
C GLU A 4 5.64 -4.03 21.20
N GLY A 5 5.55 -3.62 22.48
CA GLY A 5 5.14 -2.26 22.84
C GLY A 5 6.24 -1.21 22.59
N SER A 6 7.52 -1.64 22.55
CA SER A 6 8.66 -0.80 22.24
C SER A 6 9.82 -1.65 21.73
N ILE A 7 10.45 -1.20 20.65
CA ILE A 7 11.58 -1.84 20.00
C ILE A 7 12.79 -0.91 20.16
N GLN A 8 13.86 -1.41 20.81
CA GLN A 8 15.10 -0.66 20.95
C GLN A 8 15.88 -0.67 19.64
N LEU A 9 16.46 0.46 19.29
CA LEU A 9 17.22 0.64 18.06
C LEU A 9 18.73 0.61 18.33
N PRO A 10 19.54 0.24 17.35
CA PRO A 10 20.98 0.36 17.46
C PRO A 10 21.43 1.78 17.79
N ALA A 11 22.51 1.93 18.55
CA ALA A 11 23.07 3.25 18.88
C ALA A 11 23.45 4.01 17.60
N GLY A 12 23.09 5.30 17.54
CA GLY A 12 23.38 6.15 16.38
C GLY A 12 22.40 6.01 15.22
N THR A 13 21.26 5.35 15.40
CA THR A 13 20.24 5.26 14.36
C THR A 13 19.73 6.66 13.99
N SER A 14 19.88 7.07 12.73
CA SER A 14 19.39 8.36 12.23
C SER A 14 17.88 8.41 12.27
N TYR A 15 17.31 9.48 12.86
CA TYR A 15 15.87 9.71 12.90
C TYR A 15 15.25 9.77 11.50
N ASN A 16 15.82 10.60 10.62
CA ASN A 16 15.29 10.79 9.27
C ASN A 16 15.36 9.50 8.42
N LEU A 17 16.50 8.79 8.49
CA LEU A 17 16.64 7.53 7.76
C LEU A 17 15.67 6.46 8.28
N LEU A 18 15.45 6.42 9.60
CA LEU A 18 14.48 5.50 10.21
C LEU A 18 13.06 5.78 9.70
N VAL A 19 12.61 7.04 9.73
CA VAL A 19 11.27 7.43 9.27
C VAL A 19 11.08 7.05 7.80
N GLN A 20 12.02 7.43 6.93
CA GLN A 20 11.97 7.03 5.51
C GLN A 20 11.92 5.51 5.32
N THR A 21 12.71 4.77 6.11
CA THR A 21 12.72 3.30 6.03
C THR A 21 11.39 2.70 6.44
N LEU A 22 10.76 3.21 7.51
CA LEU A 22 9.47 2.71 7.99
C LEU A 22 8.35 3.03 7.00
N ASP A 23 8.36 4.22 6.39
CA ASP A 23 7.38 4.61 5.38
C ASP A 23 7.53 3.74 4.12
N ASN A 24 8.75 3.54 3.64
CA ASN A 24 9.01 2.64 2.51
C ASN A 24 8.58 1.20 2.81
N MET A 25 8.89 0.68 4.02
CA MET A 25 8.46 -0.66 4.41
C MET A 25 6.94 -0.83 4.39
N ARG A 26 6.16 0.17 4.79
CA ARG A 26 4.69 0.11 4.72
C ARG A 26 4.20 0.02 3.27
N ASN A 27 4.86 0.70 2.34
CA ASN A 27 4.51 0.70 0.93
C ASN A 27 4.95 -0.59 0.22
N ASP A 28 6.15 -1.09 0.55
CA ASP A 28 6.76 -2.25 -0.10
C ASP A 28 6.26 -3.59 0.45
N TYR A 29 5.75 -3.61 1.69
CA TYR A 29 5.31 -4.82 2.38
C TYR A 29 3.85 -4.73 2.83
N PRO A 30 2.88 -4.94 1.92
CA PRO A 30 1.45 -4.91 2.23
C PRO A 30 1.03 -5.82 3.39
N GLU A 31 1.84 -6.82 3.71
CA GLU A 31 1.64 -7.72 4.86
C GLU A 31 1.83 -7.05 6.23
N LEU A 32 2.35 -5.83 6.27
CA LEU A 32 2.49 -5.03 7.49
C LEU A 32 1.25 -4.19 7.81
N PHE A 33 0.14 -4.43 7.14
CA PHE A 33 -1.14 -3.72 7.25
C PHE A 33 -1.64 -3.47 8.68
N HIS A 34 -1.24 -4.31 9.62
CA HIS A 34 -1.66 -4.26 11.03
C HIS A 34 -0.96 -3.18 11.84
N ILE A 35 0.05 -2.49 11.27
CA ILE A 35 0.74 -1.36 11.90
C ILE A 35 0.09 -0.09 11.38
N ASP A 36 -0.70 0.58 12.25
CA ASP A 36 -1.36 1.84 11.93
C ASP A 36 -0.35 3.00 11.86
N SER A 37 0.39 3.16 12.94
CA SER A 37 1.32 4.25 13.14
C SER A 37 2.46 3.82 14.06
N TYR A 38 3.44 4.69 14.24
CA TYR A 38 4.53 4.46 15.18
C TYR A 38 4.98 5.78 15.83
N ARG A 39 5.50 5.69 17.05
CA ARG A 39 6.16 6.80 17.73
C ARG A 39 7.65 6.55 17.77
N VAL A 40 8.43 7.52 17.32
CA VAL A 40 9.90 7.49 17.43
C VAL A 40 10.30 8.22 18.71
N HIS A 41 11.09 7.57 19.55
CA HIS A 41 11.62 8.13 20.77
C HIS A 41 13.07 8.57 20.58
N TYR A 42 13.40 9.77 21.02
CA TYR A 42 14.75 10.36 20.96
C TYR A 42 15.03 11.21 22.20
N GLN A 43 16.29 11.51 22.46
CA GLN A 43 16.66 12.44 23.55
C GLN A 43 16.60 13.89 23.05
N ARG A 44 16.13 14.79 23.92
CA ARG A 44 16.03 16.22 23.61
C ARG A 44 17.35 16.86 23.14
N ASN A 45 18.49 16.40 23.68
CA ASN A 45 19.82 16.87 23.31
C ASN A 45 20.42 16.17 22.06
N GLN A 46 19.75 15.19 21.52
CA GLN A 46 20.12 14.44 20.32
C GLN A 46 18.87 14.13 19.45
N PRO A 47 18.20 15.17 18.90
CA PRO A 47 16.93 14.99 18.19
C PRO A 47 17.06 14.18 16.88
N ASP A 48 18.27 14.16 16.30
CA ASP A 48 18.55 13.44 15.05
C ASP A 48 18.87 11.95 15.24
N VAL A 49 18.89 11.47 16.52
CA VAL A 49 19.20 10.08 16.85
C VAL A 49 18.01 9.41 17.50
N ALA A 50 17.41 8.47 16.77
CA ALA A 50 16.34 7.63 17.28
C ALA A 50 16.87 6.57 18.25
N GLN A 51 16.16 6.33 19.36
CA GLN A 51 16.54 5.35 20.38
C GLN A 51 15.64 4.13 20.38
N SER A 52 14.32 4.36 20.22
CA SER A 52 13.34 3.28 20.13
C SER A 52 12.15 3.71 19.31
N ILE A 53 11.37 2.72 18.85
CA ILE A 53 10.06 2.91 18.22
C ILE A 53 9.00 2.19 19.03
N SER A 54 7.80 2.78 19.10
CA SER A 54 6.62 2.14 19.67
C SER A 54 5.55 2.07 18.59
N PRO A 55 5.31 0.89 17.98
CA PRO A 55 4.24 0.67 17.02
C PRO A 55 2.87 0.80 17.69
N ASN A 56 1.91 1.31 16.95
CA ASN A 56 0.50 1.24 17.27
C ASN A 56 -0.16 0.22 16.31
N TYR A 57 -0.86 -0.76 16.86
CA TYR A 57 -1.41 -1.85 16.08
C TYR A 57 -2.93 -1.71 15.95
N LEU A 58 -3.47 -1.97 14.74
CA LEU A 58 -4.90 -1.94 14.44
C LEU A 58 -5.65 -3.14 15.04
N CYS A 59 -4.96 -4.26 15.19
CA CYS A 59 -5.57 -5.50 15.67
C CYS A 59 -4.57 -6.32 16.50
N SER A 60 -5.03 -7.40 17.11
CA SER A 60 -4.16 -8.31 17.86
C SER A 60 -3.17 -9.05 16.96
N ALA A 61 -2.08 -9.57 17.55
CA ALA A 61 -1.09 -10.37 16.81
C ALA A 61 -1.70 -11.64 16.19
N GLU A 62 -2.67 -12.23 16.87
CA GLU A 62 -3.38 -13.43 16.43
C GLU A 62 -4.25 -13.12 15.20
N GLU A 63 -5.03 -12.04 15.27
CA GLU A 63 -5.86 -11.54 14.17
C GLU A 63 -5.02 -11.13 12.97
N ALA A 64 -3.92 -10.37 13.19
CA ALA A 64 -2.98 -10.00 12.14
C ALA A 64 -2.37 -11.22 11.44
N SER A 65 -2.07 -12.28 12.19
CA SER A 65 -1.54 -13.53 11.63
C SER A 65 -2.56 -14.26 10.77
N ALA A 66 -3.81 -14.32 11.21
CA ALA A 66 -4.91 -14.94 10.48
C ALA A 66 -5.22 -14.18 9.19
N LEU A 67 -5.37 -12.85 9.26
CA LEU A 67 -5.64 -12.00 8.10
C LEU A 67 -4.49 -12.02 7.09
N ARG A 68 -3.23 -12.02 7.56
CA ARG A 68 -2.06 -12.14 6.67
C ARG A 68 -2.07 -13.44 5.90
N LYS A 69 -2.40 -14.56 6.56
CA LYS A 69 -2.51 -15.85 5.88
C LYS A 69 -3.58 -15.80 4.81
N GLN A 70 -4.78 -15.31 5.12
CA GLN A 70 -5.87 -15.17 4.16
C GLN A 70 -5.50 -14.25 2.99
N LEU A 71 -4.86 -13.11 3.28
CA LEU A 71 -4.40 -12.15 2.26
C LEU A 71 -3.47 -12.82 1.26
N LEU A 72 -2.44 -13.52 1.75
CA LEU A 72 -1.47 -14.19 0.89
C LEU A 72 -2.08 -15.35 0.10
N GLU A 73 -2.96 -16.15 0.71
CA GLU A 73 -3.68 -17.24 0.04
C GLU A 73 -4.60 -16.70 -1.06
N THR A 74 -5.34 -15.63 -0.81
CA THR A 74 -6.21 -14.99 -1.81
C THR A 74 -5.40 -14.40 -2.96
N ALA A 75 -4.35 -13.62 -2.65
CA ALA A 75 -3.50 -13.02 -3.67
C ALA A 75 -2.81 -14.09 -4.53
N GLN A 76 -2.28 -15.15 -3.91
CA GLN A 76 -1.66 -16.26 -4.63
C GLN A 76 -2.66 -16.98 -5.53
N SER A 77 -3.88 -17.24 -5.05
CA SER A 77 -4.94 -17.86 -5.86
C SER A 77 -5.26 -17.03 -7.11
N TRP A 78 -5.31 -15.69 -7.00
CA TRP A 78 -5.53 -14.85 -8.17
C TRP A 78 -4.40 -14.95 -9.19
N VAL A 79 -3.15 -14.97 -8.72
CA VAL A 79 -1.97 -15.12 -9.57
C VAL A 79 -1.90 -16.51 -10.22
N ASP A 80 -2.21 -17.57 -9.47
CA ASP A 80 -2.22 -18.95 -9.98
C ASP A 80 -3.30 -19.16 -11.05
N GLU A 81 -4.45 -18.48 -10.92
CA GLU A 81 -5.53 -18.53 -11.91
C GLU A 81 -5.14 -17.79 -13.20
N ASN A 82 -4.57 -16.59 -13.08
CA ASN A 82 -4.09 -15.82 -14.24
C ASN A 82 -3.02 -14.80 -13.81
N PRO A 83 -1.72 -15.03 -14.08
CA PRO A 83 -0.63 -14.14 -13.72
C PRO A 83 -0.46 -12.93 -14.68
N ASP A 84 -1.31 -12.77 -15.67
CA ASP A 84 -1.25 -11.65 -16.61
C ASP A 84 -1.48 -10.32 -15.87
N PRO A 85 -0.58 -9.33 -16.01
CA PRO A 85 -0.68 -8.09 -15.24
C PRO A 85 -1.95 -7.29 -15.51
N LEU A 86 -2.44 -7.27 -16.77
CA LEU A 86 -3.69 -6.58 -17.09
C LEU A 86 -4.88 -7.29 -16.45
N ALA A 87 -4.91 -8.63 -16.51
CA ALA A 87 -5.99 -9.40 -15.92
C ALA A 87 -6.06 -9.24 -14.38
N LEU A 88 -4.90 -9.17 -13.71
CA LEU A 88 -4.83 -8.89 -12.26
C LEU A 88 -5.33 -7.48 -11.93
N TYR A 89 -4.95 -6.48 -12.74
CA TYR A 89 -5.43 -5.10 -12.60
C TYR A 89 -6.96 -5.03 -12.77
N GLU A 90 -7.49 -5.59 -13.87
CA GLU A 90 -8.93 -5.61 -14.16
C GLU A 90 -9.71 -6.31 -13.04
N ARG A 91 -9.22 -7.45 -12.59
CA ARG A 91 -9.85 -8.21 -11.51
C ARG A 91 -9.92 -7.40 -10.22
N LEU A 92 -8.83 -6.72 -9.85
CA LEU A 92 -8.82 -5.85 -8.67
C LEU A 92 -9.84 -4.72 -8.79
N VAL A 93 -9.81 -4.00 -9.91
CA VAL A 93 -10.70 -2.87 -10.19
C VAL A 93 -12.17 -3.28 -10.15
N GLN A 94 -12.51 -4.46 -10.70
CA GLN A 94 -13.88 -4.98 -10.73
C GLN A 94 -14.37 -5.48 -9.37
N ASN A 95 -13.48 -5.90 -8.48
CA ASN A 95 -13.83 -6.51 -7.20
C ASN A 95 -13.64 -5.57 -6.00
N THR A 96 -13.21 -4.33 -6.23
CA THR A 96 -12.93 -3.38 -5.15
C THR A 96 -13.69 -2.08 -5.40
N THR A 97 -14.36 -1.59 -4.35
CA THR A 97 -15.09 -0.31 -4.35
C THR A 97 -14.29 0.72 -3.55
N TYR A 98 -14.23 1.96 -4.02
CA TYR A 98 -13.63 3.05 -3.25
C TYR A 98 -14.44 3.35 -2.01
N SER A 99 -13.85 3.17 -0.83
CA SER A 99 -14.51 3.33 0.46
C SER A 99 -13.55 3.92 1.49
N PRO A 100 -13.76 5.19 1.89
CA PRO A 100 -12.91 5.84 2.90
C PRO A 100 -13.31 5.51 4.35
N ASP A 101 -14.38 4.75 4.56
CA ASP A 101 -14.91 4.44 5.90
C ASP A 101 -14.54 3.03 6.39
N SER A 102 -13.87 2.23 5.55
CA SER A 102 -13.45 0.88 5.93
C SER A 102 -12.24 0.90 6.88
N MET A 103 -12.24 0.04 7.89
CA MET A 103 -11.12 -0.11 8.82
C MET A 103 -9.80 -0.44 8.10
N TRP A 104 -9.87 -1.19 7.01
CA TRP A 104 -8.73 -1.63 6.22
C TRP A 104 -8.52 -0.82 4.93
N GLN A 105 -9.14 0.36 4.83
CA GLN A 105 -9.17 1.18 3.62
C GLN A 105 -7.80 1.47 2.99
N HIS A 106 -6.75 1.59 3.81
CA HIS A 106 -5.40 1.92 3.35
C HIS A 106 -4.50 0.69 3.13
N ALA A 107 -5.07 -0.50 3.13
CA ALA A 107 -4.33 -1.75 3.09
C ALA A 107 -4.83 -2.70 2.00
N ALA A 108 -3.92 -3.53 1.47
CA ALA A 108 -4.27 -4.61 0.54
C ALA A 108 -5.33 -5.58 1.10
N VAL A 109 -5.41 -5.73 2.42
CA VAL A 109 -6.45 -6.50 3.12
C VAL A 109 -7.84 -5.96 2.80
N GLY A 110 -8.03 -4.64 2.81
CA GLY A 110 -9.30 -4.01 2.44
C GLY A 110 -9.69 -4.36 1.01
N ALA A 111 -8.80 -4.15 0.06
CA ALA A 111 -9.05 -4.40 -1.36
C ALA A 111 -9.29 -5.89 -1.67
N LEU A 112 -8.41 -6.79 -1.20
CA LEU A 112 -8.42 -8.19 -1.62
C LEU A 112 -9.34 -9.10 -0.80
N LEU A 113 -9.61 -8.78 0.47
CA LEU A 113 -10.46 -9.62 1.33
C LEU A 113 -11.86 -9.05 1.54
N TYR A 114 -11.99 -7.72 1.55
CA TYR A 114 -13.27 -7.05 1.84
C TYR A 114 -13.87 -6.33 0.64
N GLY A 115 -13.11 -6.15 -0.44
CA GLY A 115 -13.56 -5.45 -1.64
C GLY A 115 -13.77 -3.94 -1.43
N GLU A 116 -13.09 -3.34 -0.45
CA GLU A 116 -13.20 -1.94 -0.08
C GLU A 116 -11.83 -1.33 0.20
N ALA A 117 -11.47 -0.24 -0.48
CA ALA A 117 -10.19 0.42 -0.28
C ALA A 117 -10.22 1.89 -0.72
N THR A 118 -9.25 2.68 -0.22
CA THR A 118 -8.85 3.95 -0.82
C THR A 118 -7.62 3.73 -1.74
N CYS A 119 -7.09 4.79 -2.33
CA CYS A 119 -5.95 4.72 -3.24
C CYS A 119 -4.76 3.92 -2.68
N ALA A 120 -4.44 4.08 -1.40
CA ALA A 120 -3.37 3.32 -0.76
C ALA A 120 -3.63 1.81 -0.74
N GLY A 121 -4.87 1.38 -0.46
CA GLY A 121 -5.23 -0.03 -0.45
C GLY A 121 -5.22 -0.66 -1.84
N TYR A 122 -5.70 0.07 -2.88
CA TYR A 122 -5.58 -0.35 -4.27
C TYR A 122 -4.11 -0.51 -4.69
N ALA A 123 -3.27 0.50 -4.43
CA ALA A 123 -1.87 0.47 -4.79
C ALA A 123 -1.10 -0.67 -4.07
N GLN A 124 -1.36 -0.90 -2.79
CA GLN A 124 -0.78 -2.01 -2.05
C GLN A 124 -1.25 -3.39 -2.56
N ALA A 125 -2.51 -3.50 -3.00
CA ALA A 125 -3.02 -4.74 -3.58
C ALA A 125 -2.33 -5.07 -4.91
N ILE A 126 -2.16 -4.07 -5.81
CA ILE A 126 -1.37 -4.22 -7.04
C ILE A 126 0.07 -4.64 -6.73
N SER A 127 0.73 -3.95 -5.79
CA SER A 127 2.11 -4.28 -5.39
C SER A 127 2.23 -5.74 -4.92
N LEU A 128 1.28 -6.23 -4.12
CA LEU A 128 1.28 -7.61 -3.65
C LEU A 128 1.07 -8.61 -4.79
N LEU A 129 0.04 -8.41 -5.62
CA LEU A 129 -0.29 -9.28 -6.74
C LEU A 129 0.87 -9.37 -7.73
N TYR A 130 1.45 -8.23 -8.11
CA TYR A 130 2.54 -8.18 -9.08
C TYR A 130 3.82 -8.79 -8.53
N ARG A 131 4.14 -8.55 -7.25
CA ARG A 131 5.27 -9.21 -6.60
C ARG A 131 5.13 -10.73 -6.61
N LEU A 132 3.94 -11.28 -6.33
CA LEU A 132 3.67 -12.71 -6.39
C LEU A 132 3.73 -13.25 -7.81
N ALA A 133 3.33 -12.47 -8.81
CA ALA A 133 3.46 -12.80 -10.23
C ALA A 133 4.90 -12.60 -10.77
N GLY A 134 5.86 -12.14 -9.96
CA GLY A 134 7.23 -11.87 -10.38
C GLY A 134 7.40 -10.61 -11.23
N ILE A 135 6.46 -9.69 -11.18
CA ILE A 135 6.45 -8.43 -11.93
C ILE A 135 7.03 -7.32 -11.03
N PRO A 136 8.10 -6.61 -11.46
CA PRO A 136 8.62 -5.45 -10.72
C PRO A 136 7.55 -4.37 -10.58
N CYS A 137 7.26 -3.98 -9.35
CA CYS A 137 6.26 -2.99 -9.01
C CYS A 137 6.63 -2.27 -7.72
N ALA A 138 6.49 -0.96 -7.68
CA ALA A 138 6.63 -0.15 -6.47
C ALA A 138 5.40 0.73 -6.28
N THR A 139 5.02 0.98 -5.04
CA THR A 139 3.98 1.95 -4.67
C THR A 139 4.60 3.34 -4.58
N ILE A 140 3.97 4.31 -5.24
CA ILE A 140 4.32 5.73 -5.18
C ILE A 140 3.25 6.45 -4.37
N ILE A 141 3.67 7.38 -3.52
CA ILE A 141 2.80 8.32 -2.83
C ILE A 141 3.24 9.73 -3.21
N GLY A 142 2.30 10.52 -3.69
CA GLY A 142 2.56 11.88 -4.14
C GLY A 142 1.31 12.72 -4.13
N GLU A 143 1.41 13.93 -4.66
CA GLU A 143 0.27 14.80 -4.90
C GLU A 143 -0.32 14.49 -6.27
N ALA A 144 -1.62 14.41 -6.34
CA ALA A 144 -2.36 14.28 -7.58
C ALA A 144 -3.60 15.18 -7.56
N SER A 145 -4.01 15.65 -8.72
CA SER A 145 -5.27 16.40 -8.90
C SER A 145 -6.20 15.63 -9.81
N ASP A 146 -7.47 15.67 -9.47
CA ASP A 146 -8.53 15.22 -10.36
C ASP A 146 -9.02 16.38 -11.26
N THR A 147 -10.11 16.16 -11.97
CA THR A 147 -10.73 17.17 -12.86
C THR A 147 -11.32 18.38 -12.13
N SER A 148 -11.32 18.40 -10.78
CA SER A 148 -11.83 19.49 -9.95
C SER A 148 -10.79 20.54 -9.57
N ASP A 149 -9.53 20.39 -10.02
CA ASP A 149 -8.37 21.21 -9.61
C ASP A 149 -8.04 21.11 -8.10
N GLU A 150 -8.64 20.17 -7.37
CA GLU A 150 -8.27 19.89 -5.99
C GLU A 150 -7.07 18.94 -5.95
N THR A 151 -5.98 19.38 -5.36
CA THR A 151 -4.77 18.58 -5.16
C THR A 151 -4.83 17.86 -3.82
N GLY A 152 -4.53 16.58 -3.81
CA GLY A 152 -4.50 15.76 -2.59
C GLY A 152 -3.44 14.67 -2.65
N LEU A 153 -3.11 14.11 -1.47
CA LEU A 153 -2.25 12.94 -1.41
C LEU A 153 -2.94 11.75 -2.08
N HIS A 154 -2.19 11.11 -2.96
CA HIS A 154 -2.65 9.98 -3.75
C HIS A 154 -1.58 8.87 -3.79
N ALA A 155 -2.02 7.64 -4.04
CA ALA A 155 -1.14 6.48 -4.16
C ALA A 155 -1.43 5.73 -5.46
N TRP A 156 -0.37 5.42 -6.20
CA TRP A 156 -0.41 4.64 -7.45
C TRP A 156 0.81 3.73 -7.54
N ASN A 157 0.97 3.04 -8.65
CA ASN A 157 2.09 2.11 -8.84
C ASN A 157 2.95 2.49 -10.06
N VAL A 158 4.23 2.16 -9.98
CA VAL A 158 5.16 2.18 -11.11
C VAL A 158 5.69 0.77 -11.38
N THR A 159 5.76 0.41 -12.65
CA THR A 159 6.26 -0.87 -13.14
C THR A 159 7.30 -0.65 -14.24
N ASN A 160 7.90 -1.73 -14.74
CA ASN A 160 8.80 -1.67 -15.89
C ASN A 160 8.10 -1.40 -17.25
N PHE A 161 6.77 -1.33 -17.28
CA PHE A 161 5.99 -1.03 -18.49
C PHE A 161 5.11 0.23 -18.35
N GLY A 162 5.21 0.97 -17.26
CA GLY A 162 4.51 2.24 -17.05
C GLY A 162 3.90 2.39 -15.67
N PHE A 163 3.16 3.47 -15.51
CA PHE A 163 2.42 3.79 -14.30
C PHE A 163 1.03 3.14 -14.32
N LEU A 164 0.52 2.79 -13.15
CA LEU A 164 -0.80 2.19 -12.96
C LEU A 164 -1.55 2.92 -11.86
N ASP A 165 -2.77 3.29 -12.13
CA ASP A 165 -3.69 3.80 -11.11
C ASP A 165 -4.97 2.97 -11.09
N ALA A 166 -5.01 2.00 -10.19
CA ALA A 166 -6.18 1.14 -10.04
C ALA A 166 -7.38 1.85 -9.40
N THR A 167 -7.14 2.95 -8.67
CA THR A 167 -8.22 3.75 -8.07
C THR A 167 -9.00 4.48 -9.15
N TRP A 168 -8.30 5.19 -10.02
CA TRP A 168 -8.91 5.91 -11.15
C TRP A 168 -9.29 4.99 -12.31
N GLY A 169 -8.79 3.75 -12.30
CA GLY A 169 -9.24 2.69 -13.18
C GLY A 169 -10.62 2.16 -12.82
N ALA A 170 -11.07 2.38 -11.57
CA ALA A 170 -12.34 1.89 -11.06
C ALA A 170 -13.48 2.88 -11.36
N ALA A 171 -14.46 2.47 -12.16
CA ALA A 171 -15.68 3.22 -12.32
C ALA A 171 -16.76 2.77 -11.32
N PHE A 172 -17.65 3.69 -10.95
CA PHE A 172 -18.77 3.42 -10.05
C PHE A 172 -19.76 2.36 -10.57
N ASP A 173 -19.72 2.06 -11.87
CA ASP A 173 -20.63 1.14 -12.56
C ASP A 173 -19.96 -0.21 -12.93
N GLY A 174 -18.76 -0.46 -12.46
CA GLY A 174 -18.01 -1.70 -12.72
C GLY A 174 -17.26 -1.73 -14.06
N HIS A 175 -17.24 -0.62 -14.81
CA HIS A 175 -16.32 -0.50 -15.95
C HIS A 175 -14.87 -0.35 -15.50
N VAL A 176 -13.94 -0.83 -16.30
CA VAL A 176 -12.49 -0.67 -16.09
C VAL A 176 -11.96 0.36 -17.08
N PHE A 177 -11.34 1.42 -16.57
CA PHE A 177 -10.66 2.40 -17.41
C PHE A 177 -9.21 1.98 -17.67
N HIS A 178 -8.93 1.51 -18.86
CA HIS A 178 -7.58 1.13 -19.27
C HIS A 178 -6.66 2.33 -19.53
N SER A 179 -7.19 3.56 -19.61
CA SER A 179 -6.38 4.78 -19.69
C SER A 179 -5.46 4.98 -18.47
N ASN A 180 -5.79 4.34 -17.35
CA ASN A 180 -4.99 4.37 -16.12
C ASN A 180 -4.10 3.12 -15.95
N TYR A 181 -3.89 2.37 -17.04
CA TYR A 181 -3.04 1.19 -17.09
C TYR A 181 -1.87 1.42 -18.05
N ALA A 182 -0.65 1.13 -17.62
CA ALA A 182 0.59 1.29 -18.39
C ALA A 182 0.79 2.70 -18.96
N MET A 183 0.42 3.73 -18.19
CA MET A 183 0.60 5.14 -18.56
C MET A 183 2.09 5.48 -18.70
N GLY A 184 2.43 6.31 -19.71
CA GLY A 184 3.75 6.91 -19.83
C GLY A 184 3.92 8.13 -18.90
N GLU A 185 5.15 8.64 -18.77
CA GLU A 185 5.43 9.86 -17.99
C GLU A 185 4.64 11.08 -18.50
N ALA A 186 4.36 11.13 -19.80
CA ALA A 186 3.59 12.23 -20.41
C ALA A 186 2.09 12.20 -20.03
N ASP A 187 1.58 11.04 -19.59
CA ASP A 187 0.19 10.88 -19.16
C ASP A 187 0.01 11.21 -17.67
N MET A 188 1.12 11.21 -16.93
CA MET A 188 1.21 11.62 -15.54
C MET A 188 1.70 13.07 -15.54
N SER A 189 0.81 14.02 -15.26
CA SER A 189 1.23 15.42 -15.02
C SER A 189 2.00 15.45 -13.69
N ILE A 190 3.29 15.12 -13.76
CA ILE A 190 4.21 15.25 -12.62
C ILE A 190 4.80 16.66 -12.74
N ASP A 191 4.27 17.60 -11.97
CA ASP A 191 4.87 18.92 -11.75
C ASP A 191 5.96 18.87 -10.68
#